data_0ab3a79a634baa39871ebde965c21c45
#
_entry.id   0ab3a79a634baa39871ebde965c21c45
#
_cell.length_a   1.000
_cell.length_b   1.000
_cell.length_c   1.000
_cell.angle_alpha   90.00
_cell.angle_beta   90.00
_cell.angle_gamma   90.00
#
_symmetry.space_group_name_H-M   'P 1'
#
loop_
_entity.id
_entity.type
_entity.pdbx_description
1 polymer ?
#
loop_
_entity_poly.entity_id
_entity_poly.type
_entity_poly.pdbx_seq_one_letter_code
_entity_poly.pdbx_strand_id
1 'polypeptide(L)'
;MAKITEGYMPYLGYQTYYRIVGERKNNGKAPLICLHGGPGSTHNYYEVLDNVADDDDRMIVMYDQIGCGNSYLDGHPELWNQKVWLDELDALRKHLGLDECHIIGQSWGGMMQIAYAIDYKPQGIKSFIISSGHPSSSLWEREGLRRHQRWMPQDMQDAINHALETGDFTGEAYDAAVAEYMDRYCNYWLGEDAPECCKRPKKSGSESYVEGWGPNEFAPTGTLKDFEYIDRLGEIKIPSLICSGISDLCSPLVAKTMADGIPNSKWILWERARHTCFVDRHDDYCVELIKWMNKYD
;
A
#
# COMPACT_ATOMS: atom_id res chain seq x y z
N MET A 1 -1.32 -22.19 -14.74
CA MET A 1 -1.85 -21.02 -13.98
C MET A 1 -2.53 -21.53 -12.75
N ALA A 2 -2.20 -20.99 -11.61
CA ALA A 2 -2.81 -21.35 -10.33
C ALA A 2 -4.32 -21.09 -10.34
N LYS A 3 -5.07 -21.89 -9.57
CA LYS A 3 -6.51 -21.74 -9.43
C LYS A 3 -6.84 -20.43 -8.74
N ILE A 4 -7.83 -19.69 -9.25
CA ILE A 4 -8.37 -18.48 -8.63
C ILE A 4 -9.68 -18.87 -7.92
N THR A 5 -9.82 -18.40 -6.69
CA THR A 5 -11.04 -18.54 -5.88
C THR A 5 -11.39 -17.17 -5.28
N GLU A 6 -12.65 -16.79 -5.38
CA GLU A 6 -13.15 -15.50 -4.87
C GLU A 6 -14.21 -15.74 -3.82
N GLY A 7 -14.34 -14.83 -2.87
CA GLY A 7 -15.34 -14.95 -1.81
C GLY A 7 -15.53 -13.66 -1.05
N TYR A 8 -16.42 -13.72 -0.08
CA TYR A 8 -16.75 -12.60 0.79
C TYR A 8 -16.68 -13.02 2.26
N MET A 9 -16.09 -12.16 3.06
CA MET A 9 -16.07 -12.27 4.53
C MET A 9 -17.08 -11.30 5.12
N PRO A 10 -17.99 -11.71 6.02
CA PRO A 10 -18.81 -10.79 6.77
C PRO A 10 -17.96 -9.90 7.69
N TYR A 11 -18.13 -8.57 7.59
CA TYR A 11 -17.44 -7.62 8.43
C TYR A 11 -18.31 -6.39 8.74
N LEU A 12 -18.51 -6.04 10.00
CA LEU A 12 -19.32 -4.89 10.49
C LEU A 12 -20.74 -4.79 9.89
N GLY A 13 -21.37 -5.93 9.57
CA GLY A 13 -22.69 -5.96 8.91
C GLY A 13 -22.64 -5.83 7.38
N TYR A 14 -21.45 -5.64 6.83
CA TYR A 14 -21.14 -5.58 5.39
C TYR A 14 -20.33 -6.80 4.96
N GLN A 15 -19.70 -6.72 3.78
CA GLN A 15 -18.90 -7.83 3.25
C GLN A 15 -17.57 -7.30 2.71
N THR A 16 -16.48 -7.97 3.07
CA THR A 16 -15.15 -7.77 2.52
C THR A 16 -14.87 -8.83 1.46
N TYR A 17 -14.64 -8.39 0.23
CA TYR A 17 -14.26 -9.26 -0.88
C TYR A 17 -12.80 -9.68 -0.76
N TYR A 18 -12.54 -10.96 -1.06
CA TYR A 18 -11.18 -11.49 -1.20
C TYR A 18 -11.03 -12.35 -2.45
N ARG A 19 -9.80 -12.38 -2.97
CA ARG A 19 -9.35 -13.18 -4.10
C ARG A 19 -8.15 -14.00 -3.68
N ILE A 20 -8.21 -15.31 -3.90
CA ILE A 20 -7.14 -16.26 -3.59
C ILE A 20 -6.59 -16.83 -4.89
N VAL A 21 -5.27 -16.83 -5.04
CA VAL A 21 -4.53 -17.45 -6.14
C VAL A 21 -3.72 -18.60 -5.59
N GLY A 22 -3.91 -19.79 -6.17
CA GLY A 22 -3.33 -21.03 -5.67
C GLY A 22 -4.11 -21.65 -4.51
N GLU A 23 -3.51 -22.61 -3.86
CA GLU A 23 -4.08 -23.33 -2.73
C GLU A 23 -3.06 -23.46 -1.60
N ARG A 24 -3.54 -23.52 -0.36
CA ARG A 24 -2.68 -23.82 0.77
C ARG A 24 -2.20 -25.27 0.65
N LYS A 25 -0.90 -25.49 0.67
CA LYS A 25 -0.26 -26.80 0.56
C LYS A 25 0.53 -27.11 1.81
N ASN A 26 0.77 -28.40 2.04
CA ASN A 26 1.67 -28.84 3.12
C ASN A 26 3.13 -28.92 2.58
N ASN A 27 3.63 -27.79 2.10
CA ASN A 27 4.98 -27.64 1.51
C ASN A 27 5.91 -26.74 2.33
N GLY A 28 5.48 -26.34 3.52
CA GLY A 28 6.24 -25.46 4.42
C GLY A 28 6.15 -23.97 4.07
N LYS A 29 5.40 -23.60 3.00
CA LYS A 29 5.29 -22.19 2.55
C LYS A 29 4.05 -21.52 3.14
N ALA A 30 4.29 -20.46 3.91
CA ALA A 30 3.23 -19.63 4.45
C ALA A 30 2.59 -18.76 3.36
N PRO A 31 1.25 -18.56 3.37
CA PRO A 31 0.56 -17.71 2.41
C PRO A 31 1.06 -16.25 2.41
N LEU A 32 0.91 -15.56 1.29
CA LEU A 32 1.12 -14.13 1.16
C LEU A 32 -0.21 -13.39 1.17
N ILE A 33 -0.37 -12.39 2.06
CA ILE A 33 -1.52 -11.46 2.06
C ILE A 33 -1.08 -10.13 1.45
N CYS A 34 -1.90 -9.58 0.53
CA CYS A 34 -1.64 -8.32 -0.14
C CYS A 34 -2.58 -7.22 0.37
N LEU A 35 -2.00 -6.14 0.91
CA LEU A 35 -2.70 -4.96 1.41
C LEU A 35 -2.55 -3.81 0.43
N HIS A 36 -3.63 -3.43 -0.25
CA HIS A 36 -3.59 -2.33 -1.20
C HIS A 36 -3.47 -0.95 -0.53
N GLY A 37 -3.09 0.04 -1.34
CA GLY A 37 -2.91 1.43 -0.95
C GLY A 37 -4.21 2.25 -0.94
N GLY A 38 -4.04 3.54 -0.92
CA GLY A 38 -5.09 4.54 -0.77
C GLY A 38 -4.95 5.27 0.57
N PRO A 39 -5.89 5.10 1.55
CA PRO A 39 -6.99 4.12 1.60
C PRO A 39 -7.98 4.25 0.43
N GLY A 40 -8.77 3.20 0.15
CA GLY A 40 -9.77 3.26 -0.89
C GLY A 40 -9.31 2.92 -2.32
N SER A 41 -8.09 2.39 -2.52
CA SER A 41 -7.70 1.76 -3.79
C SER A 41 -8.39 0.38 -3.91
N THR A 42 -7.84 -0.55 -4.69
CA THR A 42 -8.36 -1.91 -4.85
C THR A 42 -7.22 -2.90 -5.01
N HIS A 43 -7.50 -4.21 -4.88
CA HIS A 43 -6.51 -5.27 -5.05
C HIS A 43 -5.94 -5.38 -6.47
N ASN A 44 -6.62 -4.86 -7.50
CA ASN A 44 -6.39 -5.16 -8.91
C ASN A 44 -4.91 -5.12 -9.35
N TYR A 45 -4.17 -4.11 -8.96
CA TYR A 45 -2.77 -3.99 -9.37
C TYR A 45 -1.83 -5.04 -8.74
N TYR A 46 -2.29 -5.75 -7.70
CA TYR A 46 -1.58 -6.88 -7.15
C TYR A 46 -1.73 -8.16 -7.98
N GLU A 47 -2.69 -8.23 -8.91
CA GLU A 47 -2.85 -9.37 -9.82
C GLU A 47 -1.60 -9.61 -10.69
N VAL A 48 -0.74 -8.59 -10.85
CA VAL A 48 0.57 -8.79 -11.49
C VAL A 48 1.43 -9.83 -10.78
N LEU A 49 1.19 -10.08 -9.48
CA LEU A 49 1.92 -11.06 -8.68
C LEU A 49 1.30 -12.47 -8.74
N ASP A 50 0.26 -12.70 -9.54
CA ASP A 50 -0.38 -14.01 -9.67
C ASP A 50 0.61 -15.12 -10.06
N ASN A 51 1.63 -14.78 -10.86
CA ASN A 51 2.69 -15.72 -11.24
C ASN A 51 3.46 -16.28 -10.04
N VAL A 52 3.57 -15.52 -8.95
CA VAL A 52 4.28 -15.98 -7.73
C VAL A 52 3.60 -17.22 -7.14
N ALA A 53 2.27 -17.39 -7.34
CA ALA A 53 1.58 -18.58 -6.90
C ALA A 53 2.03 -19.85 -7.66
N ASP A 54 2.33 -19.72 -8.96
CA ASP A 54 2.88 -20.84 -9.77
C ASP A 54 4.39 -20.99 -9.55
N ASP A 55 5.15 -19.88 -9.54
CA ASP A 55 6.61 -19.87 -9.51
C ASP A 55 7.18 -20.33 -8.14
N ASP A 56 6.45 -20.04 -7.07
CA ASP A 56 6.85 -20.38 -5.70
C ASP A 56 5.94 -21.41 -5.02
N ASP A 57 4.95 -21.93 -5.73
CA ASP A 57 3.96 -22.89 -5.17
C ASP A 57 3.33 -22.40 -3.85
N ARG A 58 2.94 -21.12 -3.82
CA ARG A 58 2.47 -20.36 -2.65
C ARG A 58 1.07 -19.80 -2.85
N MET A 59 0.20 -19.96 -1.87
CA MET A 59 -1.11 -19.30 -1.86
C MET A 59 -0.94 -17.78 -1.67
N ILE A 60 -1.60 -16.99 -2.53
CA ILE A 60 -1.67 -15.53 -2.41
C ILE A 60 -3.10 -15.13 -2.12
N VAL A 61 -3.29 -14.21 -1.18
CA VAL A 61 -4.58 -13.64 -0.80
C VAL A 61 -4.55 -12.14 -1.04
N MET A 62 -5.47 -11.66 -1.84
CA MET A 62 -5.71 -10.25 -2.09
C MET A 62 -7.12 -9.91 -1.62
N TYR A 63 -7.38 -8.70 -1.17
CA TYR A 63 -8.74 -8.29 -0.80
C TYR A 63 -8.95 -6.81 -1.10
N ASP A 64 -10.20 -6.44 -1.31
CA ASP A 64 -10.61 -5.03 -1.31
C ASP A 64 -11.00 -4.67 0.12
N GLN A 65 -10.30 -3.72 0.71
CA GLN A 65 -10.63 -3.20 2.05
C GLN A 65 -12.04 -2.61 2.04
N ILE A 66 -12.72 -2.65 3.17
CA ILE A 66 -14.06 -2.06 3.29
C ILE A 66 -14.06 -0.61 2.79
N GLY A 67 -15.05 -0.27 1.96
CA GLY A 67 -15.22 1.05 1.36
C GLY A 67 -14.74 1.16 -0.10
N CYS A 68 -14.15 0.14 -0.70
CA CYS A 68 -13.68 0.20 -2.09
C CYS A 68 -13.87 -1.11 -2.85
N GLY A 69 -13.68 -1.06 -4.16
CA GLY A 69 -13.72 -2.21 -5.05
C GLY A 69 -15.02 -3.01 -4.95
N ASN A 70 -14.86 -4.31 -4.77
CA ASN A 70 -15.98 -5.24 -4.54
C ASN A 70 -16.50 -5.21 -3.09
N SER A 71 -15.81 -4.49 -2.19
CA SER A 71 -16.22 -4.19 -0.81
C SER A 71 -16.75 -2.74 -0.68
N TYR A 72 -17.18 -2.15 -1.80
CA TYR A 72 -17.59 -0.73 -1.84
C TYR A 72 -18.74 -0.44 -0.89
N LEU A 73 -18.58 0.65 -0.16
CA LEU A 73 -19.53 1.22 0.77
C LEU A 73 -19.27 2.72 0.83
N ASP A 74 -20.33 3.53 0.95
CA ASP A 74 -20.27 4.98 1.16
C ASP A 74 -21.35 5.42 2.15
N GLY A 75 -21.32 6.68 2.57
CA GLY A 75 -22.23 7.23 3.56
C GLY A 75 -21.94 6.77 4.99
N HIS A 76 -20.70 6.35 5.26
CA HIS A 76 -20.27 5.82 6.56
C HIS A 76 -18.96 6.43 7.05
N PRO A 77 -18.87 7.77 7.21
CA PRO A 77 -17.61 8.44 7.57
C PRO A 77 -17.00 7.94 8.89
N GLU A 78 -17.81 7.37 9.79
CA GLU A 78 -17.35 6.79 11.04
C GLU A 78 -16.48 5.53 10.89
N LEU A 79 -16.54 4.87 9.73
CA LEU A 79 -15.78 3.65 9.46
C LEU A 79 -14.36 3.92 8.92
N TRP A 80 -14.08 5.12 8.42
CA TRP A 80 -12.81 5.39 7.72
C TRP A 80 -11.71 5.79 8.70
N ASN A 81 -11.18 4.81 9.42
CA ASN A 81 -10.10 5.02 10.37
C ASN A 81 -9.20 3.78 10.49
N GLN A 82 -7.97 4.00 10.97
CA GLN A 82 -6.95 2.96 11.12
C GLN A 82 -7.47 1.70 11.83
N LYS A 83 -8.22 1.88 12.92
CA LYS A 83 -8.69 0.74 13.71
C LYS A 83 -9.59 -0.19 12.92
N VAL A 84 -10.54 0.36 12.17
CA VAL A 84 -11.47 -0.44 11.35
C VAL A 84 -10.72 -1.28 10.33
N TRP A 85 -9.76 -0.71 9.60
CA TRP A 85 -8.99 -1.45 8.60
C TRP A 85 -8.03 -2.48 9.20
N LEU A 86 -7.46 -2.22 10.39
CA LEU A 86 -6.62 -3.21 11.07
C LEU A 86 -7.44 -4.36 11.67
N ASP A 87 -8.61 -4.08 12.22
CA ASP A 87 -9.56 -5.09 12.68
C ASP A 87 -10.06 -5.97 11.52
N GLU A 88 -10.26 -5.35 10.32
CA GLU A 88 -10.62 -6.08 9.09
C GLU A 88 -9.53 -7.06 8.67
N LEU A 89 -8.27 -6.64 8.68
CA LEU A 89 -7.13 -7.53 8.39
C LEU A 89 -7.08 -8.71 9.38
N ASP A 90 -7.27 -8.46 10.66
CA ASP A 90 -7.28 -9.50 11.69
C ASP A 90 -8.48 -10.47 11.50
N ALA A 91 -9.64 -9.93 11.14
CA ALA A 91 -10.83 -10.72 10.80
C ALA A 91 -10.61 -11.57 9.55
N LEU A 92 -9.99 -11.04 8.50
CA LEU A 92 -9.69 -11.77 7.27
C LEU A 92 -8.72 -12.93 7.53
N ARG A 93 -7.68 -12.71 8.31
CA ARG A 93 -6.75 -13.76 8.71
C ARG A 93 -7.47 -14.90 9.43
N LYS A 94 -8.34 -14.57 10.38
CA LYS A 94 -9.15 -15.56 11.11
C LYS A 94 -10.13 -16.29 10.20
N HIS A 95 -10.84 -15.55 9.33
CA HIS A 95 -11.83 -16.11 8.41
C HIS A 95 -11.22 -17.15 7.46
N LEU A 96 -10.01 -16.89 6.97
CA LEU A 96 -9.30 -17.77 6.03
C LEU A 96 -8.33 -18.75 6.71
N GLY A 97 -8.26 -18.76 8.04
CA GLY A 97 -7.35 -19.63 8.81
C GLY A 97 -5.88 -19.34 8.55
N LEU A 98 -5.50 -18.07 8.33
CA LEU A 98 -4.14 -17.63 8.04
C LEU A 98 -3.36 -17.36 9.34
N ASP A 99 -3.18 -18.40 10.15
CA ASP A 99 -2.44 -18.31 11.42
C ASP A 99 -0.98 -17.92 11.17
N GLU A 100 -0.37 -18.49 10.15
CA GLU A 100 0.96 -18.11 9.66
C GLU A 100 0.86 -17.51 8.25
N CYS A 101 1.51 -16.35 8.03
CA CYS A 101 1.51 -15.68 6.73
C CYS A 101 2.66 -14.67 6.59
N HIS A 102 3.01 -14.36 5.35
CA HIS A 102 3.72 -13.14 4.97
C HIS A 102 2.69 -12.07 4.62
N ILE A 103 3.05 -10.81 4.77
CA ILE A 103 2.19 -9.70 4.35
C ILE A 103 3.00 -8.76 3.47
N ILE A 104 2.49 -8.43 2.28
CA ILE A 104 2.96 -7.34 1.45
C ILE A 104 1.95 -6.20 1.53
N GLY A 105 2.42 -4.97 1.77
CA GLY A 105 1.58 -3.78 1.79
C GLY A 105 2.19 -2.66 0.95
N GLN A 106 1.38 -2.05 0.09
CA GLN A 106 1.78 -0.93 -0.72
C GLN A 106 1.14 0.36 -0.21
N SER A 107 1.96 1.45 -0.11
CA SER A 107 1.47 2.76 0.31
C SER A 107 0.75 2.68 1.67
N TRP A 108 -0.55 3.02 1.75
CA TRP A 108 -1.38 2.79 2.93
C TRP A 108 -1.27 1.36 3.47
N GLY A 109 -1.25 0.34 2.60
CA GLY A 109 -1.03 -1.04 3.04
C GLY A 109 0.29 -1.25 3.78
N GLY A 110 1.33 -0.50 3.43
CA GLY A 110 2.60 -0.46 4.16
C GLY A 110 2.50 0.24 5.51
N MET A 111 1.72 1.32 5.61
CA MET A 111 1.38 1.97 6.90
C MET A 111 0.63 1.00 7.81
N MET A 112 -0.35 0.27 7.27
CA MET A 112 -1.09 -0.76 8.01
C MET A 112 -0.15 -1.79 8.66
N GLN A 113 0.88 -2.26 7.93
CA GLN A 113 1.85 -3.22 8.47
C GLN A 113 2.59 -2.66 9.69
N ILE A 114 3.01 -1.39 9.64
CA ILE A 114 3.70 -0.72 10.76
C ILE A 114 2.79 -0.64 11.98
N ALA A 115 1.58 -0.11 11.81
CA ALA A 115 0.61 0.02 12.89
C ALA A 115 0.19 -1.36 13.43
N TYR A 116 -0.03 -2.34 12.55
CA TYR A 116 -0.39 -3.69 12.93
C TYR A 116 0.70 -4.36 13.78
N ALA A 117 1.96 -4.22 13.39
CA ALA A 117 3.09 -4.75 14.15
C ALA A 117 3.21 -4.14 15.55
N ILE A 118 3.02 -2.83 15.67
CA ILE A 118 3.28 -2.07 16.90
C ILE A 118 2.10 -2.10 17.85
N ASP A 119 0.87 -1.90 17.33
CA ASP A 119 -0.32 -1.73 18.16
C ASP A 119 -1.06 -3.06 18.41
N TYR A 120 -1.06 -3.98 17.43
CA TYR A 120 -1.73 -5.29 17.55
C TYR A 120 -0.79 -6.42 17.98
N LYS A 121 0.51 -6.31 17.68
CA LYS A 121 1.53 -7.33 18.00
C LYS A 121 1.11 -8.75 17.56
N PRO A 122 0.74 -8.91 16.26
CA PRO A 122 0.14 -10.13 15.77
C PRO A 122 1.12 -11.31 15.87
N GLN A 123 0.57 -12.49 16.15
CA GLN A 123 1.33 -13.72 16.10
C GLN A 123 1.29 -14.34 14.69
N GLY A 124 2.31 -15.14 14.35
CA GLY A 124 2.34 -15.91 13.11
C GLY A 124 2.71 -15.12 11.85
N ILE A 125 3.06 -13.84 11.95
CA ILE A 125 3.59 -13.11 10.80
C ILE A 125 5.05 -13.50 10.59
N LYS A 126 5.31 -14.18 9.47
CA LYS A 126 6.66 -14.65 9.09
C LYS A 126 7.58 -13.51 8.65
N SER A 127 7.06 -12.63 7.80
CA SER A 127 7.76 -11.40 7.40
C SER A 127 6.81 -10.36 6.83
N PHE A 128 7.26 -9.12 6.81
CA PHE A 128 6.65 -8.03 6.06
C PHE A 128 7.43 -7.70 4.79
N ILE A 129 6.69 -7.25 3.77
CA ILE A 129 7.22 -6.59 2.59
C ILE A 129 6.52 -5.23 2.50
N ILE A 130 7.22 -4.17 2.93
CA ILE A 130 6.71 -2.79 2.96
C ILE A 130 7.10 -2.13 1.65
N SER A 131 6.17 -2.08 0.71
CA SER A 131 6.38 -1.53 -0.63
C SER A 131 5.84 -0.11 -0.68
N SER A 132 6.74 0.88 -0.79
CA SER A 132 6.36 2.30 -0.91
C SER A 132 5.46 2.82 0.23
N GLY A 133 5.54 2.22 1.42
CA GLY A 133 4.85 2.67 2.63
C GLY A 133 5.62 3.76 3.35
N HIS A 134 5.03 4.35 4.38
CA HIS A 134 5.71 5.36 5.21
C HIS A 134 5.35 5.23 6.70
N PRO A 135 6.25 5.66 7.60
CA PRO A 135 6.06 5.53 9.04
C PRO A 135 5.44 6.78 9.69
N SER A 136 5.18 7.84 8.93
CA SER A 136 4.79 9.13 9.50
C SER A 136 4.13 10.01 8.46
N SER A 137 2.95 10.53 8.79
CA SER A 137 2.20 11.50 7.99
C SER A 137 2.94 12.84 7.88
N SER A 138 3.54 13.31 8.97
CA SER A 138 4.32 14.56 8.94
C SER A 138 5.61 14.44 8.10
N LEU A 139 6.24 13.26 8.09
CA LEU A 139 7.40 13.01 7.22
C LEU A 139 6.97 12.96 5.74
N TRP A 140 5.84 12.33 5.44
CA TRP A 140 5.28 12.30 4.09
C TRP A 140 5.01 13.71 3.57
N GLU A 141 4.26 14.51 4.34
CA GLU A 141 3.94 15.90 4.01
C GLU A 141 5.21 16.71 3.72
N ARG A 142 6.17 16.70 4.65
CA ARG A 142 7.44 17.43 4.50
C ARG A 142 8.19 17.07 3.21
N GLU A 143 8.25 15.77 2.88
CA GLU A 143 8.94 15.30 1.68
C GLU A 143 8.16 15.59 0.40
N GLY A 144 6.83 15.49 0.42
CA GLY A 144 5.95 15.88 -0.68
C GLY A 144 6.09 17.37 -0.99
N LEU A 145 5.99 18.23 0.02
CA LEU A 145 6.14 19.68 -0.11
C LEU A 145 7.55 20.07 -0.58
N ARG A 146 8.59 19.43 -0.03
CA ARG A 146 9.98 19.67 -0.48
C ARG A 146 10.18 19.34 -1.95
N ARG A 147 9.53 18.30 -2.46
CA ARG A 147 9.67 17.85 -3.84
C ARG A 147 8.94 18.76 -4.81
N HIS A 148 7.69 19.13 -4.55
CA HIS A 148 6.98 20.03 -5.45
C HIS A 148 7.65 21.40 -5.53
N GLN A 149 8.09 21.94 -4.40
CA GLN A 149 8.81 23.24 -4.34
C GLN A 149 10.17 23.23 -5.07
N ARG A 150 10.80 22.06 -5.17
CA ARG A 150 12.15 21.99 -5.78
C ARG A 150 12.15 21.60 -7.26
N TRP A 151 11.18 20.79 -7.67
CA TRP A 151 11.27 20.11 -8.96
C TRP A 151 10.10 20.39 -9.91
N MET A 152 9.02 20.97 -9.43
CA MET A 152 7.90 21.33 -10.28
C MET A 152 8.11 22.72 -10.93
N PRO A 153 7.53 22.99 -12.11
CA PRO A 153 7.45 24.33 -12.69
C PRO A 153 6.80 25.31 -11.71
N GLN A 154 7.18 26.60 -11.79
CA GLN A 154 6.75 27.61 -10.81
C GLN A 154 5.23 27.80 -10.78
N ASP A 155 4.59 27.81 -11.94
CA ASP A 155 3.13 27.93 -12.06
C ASP A 155 2.39 26.76 -11.39
N MET A 156 2.94 25.56 -11.47
CA MET A 156 2.41 24.36 -10.80
C MET A 156 2.68 24.40 -9.29
N GLN A 157 3.84 24.92 -8.86
CA GLN A 157 4.10 25.15 -7.44
C GLN A 157 3.09 26.16 -6.86
N ASP A 158 2.82 27.24 -7.57
CA ASP A 158 1.88 28.28 -7.15
C ASP A 158 0.46 27.71 -7.04
N ALA A 159 0.02 26.87 -7.98
CA ALA A 159 -1.28 26.22 -7.93
C ALA A 159 -1.43 25.30 -6.72
N ILE A 160 -0.43 24.46 -6.42
CA ILE A 160 -0.44 23.56 -5.25
C ILE A 160 -0.42 24.39 -3.95
N ASN A 161 0.44 25.41 -3.85
CA ASN A 161 0.52 26.25 -2.67
C ASN A 161 -0.81 26.99 -2.42
N HIS A 162 -1.43 27.55 -3.46
CA HIS A 162 -2.74 28.17 -3.36
C HIS A 162 -3.81 27.21 -2.83
N ALA A 163 -3.84 26.00 -3.36
CA ALA A 163 -4.78 24.98 -2.89
C ALA A 163 -4.58 24.60 -1.41
N LEU A 164 -3.32 24.46 -0.98
CA LEU A 164 -2.97 24.19 0.42
C LEU A 164 -3.32 25.34 1.36
N GLU A 165 -3.16 26.60 0.92
CA GLU A 165 -3.47 27.80 1.71
C GLU A 165 -4.98 28.06 1.84
N THR A 166 -5.73 27.78 0.78
CA THR A 166 -7.17 28.08 0.73
C THR A 166 -8.06 26.88 1.12
N GLY A 167 -7.52 25.66 1.03
CA GLY A 167 -8.31 24.44 1.14
C GLY A 167 -9.14 24.13 -0.10
N ASP A 168 -8.95 24.87 -1.21
CA ASP A 168 -9.62 24.63 -2.49
C ASP A 168 -8.72 23.76 -3.40
N PHE A 169 -8.99 22.47 -3.42
CA PHE A 169 -8.29 21.47 -4.21
C PHE A 169 -8.97 21.21 -5.56
N THR A 170 -9.49 22.25 -6.21
CA THR A 170 -10.19 22.16 -7.49
C THR A 170 -9.63 23.11 -8.54
N GLY A 171 -9.97 22.86 -9.81
CA GLY A 171 -9.63 23.73 -10.93
C GLY A 171 -8.48 23.24 -11.80
N GLU A 172 -8.49 23.67 -13.08
CA GLU A 172 -7.59 23.17 -14.13
C GLU A 172 -6.09 23.32 -13.77
N ALA A 173 -5.69 24.39 -13.12
CA ALA A 173 -4.28 24.61 -12.75
C ALA A 173 -3.81 23.63 -11.67
N TYR A 174 -4.66 23.40 -10.66
CA TYR A 174 -4.39 22.41 -9.61
C TYR A 174 -4.37 20.99 -10.18
N ASP A 175 -5.39 20.63 -10.97
CA ASP A 175 -5.50 19.31 -11.57
C ASP A 175 -4.30 18.99 -12.47
N ALA A 176 -3.84 19.97 -13.28
CA ALA A 176 -2.66 19.83 -14.11
C ALA A 176 -1.37 19.65 -13.27
N ALA A 177 -1.24 20.38 -12.18
CA ALA A 177 -0.09 20.27 -11.29
C ALA A 177 -0.04 18.92 -10.57
N VAL A 178 -1.20 18.44 -10.07
CA VAL A 178 -1.32 17.11 -9.46
C VAL A 178 -1.03 16.02 -10.48
N ALA A 179 -1.58 16.11 -11.70
CA ALA A 179 -1.33 15.13 -12.76
C ALA A 179 0.16 15.01 -13.09
N GLU A 180 0.87 16.13 -13.24
CA GLU A 180 2.32 16.15 -13.47
C GLU A 180 3.10 15.55 -12.29
N TYR A 181 2.71 15.86 -11.04
CA TYR A 181 3.33 15.28 -9.85
C TYR A 181 3.13 13.77 -9.79
N MET A 182 1.92 13.30 -10.04
CA MET A 182 1.58 11.88 -10.04
C MET A 182 2.27 11.15 -11.19
N ASP A 183 2.41 11.77 -12.36
CA ASP A 183 3.15 11.18 -13.47
C ASP A 183 4.64 11.02 -13.15
N ARG A 184 5.24 11.94 -12.42
CA ARG A 184 6.66 11.84 -12.01
C ARG A 184 6.91 10.76 -10.96
N TYR A 185 5.99 10.56 -10.01
CA TYR A 185 6.29 9.85 -8.77
C TYR A 185 5.37 8.66 -8.46
N CYS A 186 4.18 8.59 -9.08
CA CYS A 186 3.18 7.58 -8.76
C CYS A 186 2.91 6.62 -9.91
N ASN A 187 2.62 7.16 -11.09
CA ASN A 187 2.18 6.36 -12.23
C ASN A 187 3.26 5.38 -12.69
N TYR A 188 2.83 4.27 -13.30
CA TYR A 188 3.74 3.23 -13.79
C TYR A 188 4.67 3.77 -14.88
N TRP A 189 5.95 3.36 -14.85
CA TRP A 189 6.87 3.63 -15.96
C TRP A 189 6.43 3.00 -17.27
N LEU A 190 5.67 1.91 -17.20
CA LEU A 190 5.15 1.20 -18.37
C LEU A 190 4.07 1.98 -19.12
N GLY A 191 3.41 2.95 -18.48
CA GLY A 191 2.41 3.79 -19.13
C GLY A 191 1.31 2.98 -19.82
N GLU A 192 1.17 3.15 -21.15
CA GLU A 192 0.19 2.43 -21.96
C GLU A 192 0.44 0.92 -22.00
N ASP A 193 1.67 0.48 -21.83
CA ASP A 193 2.06 -0.94 -21.79
C ASP A 193 1.84 -1.57 -20.40
N ALA A 194 1.33 -0.81 -19.42
CA ALA A 194 1.01 -1.34 -18.11
C ALA A 194 0.04 -2.53 -18.21
N PRO A 195 0.17 -3.55 -17.33
CA PRO A 195 -0.71 -4.72 -17.31
C PRO A 195 -2.19 -4.35 -17.27
N GLU A 196 -3.03 -5.19 -17.85
CA GLU A 196 -4.48 -4.95 -17.93
C GLU A 196 -5.10 -4.70 -16.55
N CYS A 197 -4.74 -5.51 -15.56
CA CYS A 197 -5.23 -5.38 -14.19
C CYS A 197 -4.92 -4.01 -13.54
N CYS A 198 -3.86 -3.33 -13.98
CA CYS A 198 -3.51 -1.98 -13.54
C CYS A 198 -4.36 -0.89 -14.21
N LYS A 199 -4.90 -1.16 -15.42
CA LYS A 199 -5.69 -0.22 -16.23
C LYS A 199 -7.20 -0.47 -16.14
N ARG A 200 -7.60 -1.64 -15.66
CA ARG A 200 -9.00 -2.03 -15.54
C ARG A 200 -9.78 -1.00 -14.70
N PRO A 201 -10.96 -0.56 -15.16
CA PRO A 201 -11.83 0.30 -14.36
C PRO A 201 -12.14 -0.36 -13.01
N LYS A 202 -12.04 0.44 -11.95
CA LYS A 202 -12.27 0.00 -10.58
C LYS A 202 -13.12 1.01 -9.82
N LYS A 203 -13.86 0.55 -8.83
CA LYS A 203 -14.65 1.42 -7.97
C LYS A 203 -13.80 1.86 -6.77
N SER A 204 -13.06 2.96 -6.92
CA SER A 204 -12.28 3.52 -5.81
C SER A 204 -13.19 4.04 -4.71
N GLY A 205 -12.74 3.93 -3.46
CA GLY A 205 -13.43 4.46 -2.30
C GLY A 205 -13.07 5.93 -2.07
N SER A 206 -13.72 6.83 -2.80
CA SER A 206 -13.44 8.27 -2.68
C SER A 206 -13.72 8.80 -1.28
N GLU A 207 -14.82 8.37 -0.63
CA GLU A 207 -15.13 8.77 0.74
C GLU A 207 -14.09 8.24 1.72
N SER A 208 -13.74 6.95 1.63
CA SER A 208 -12.73 6.36 2.51
C SER A 208 -11.34 6.99 2.33
N TYR A 209 -11.02 7.46 1.11
CA TYR A 209 -9.79 8.21 0.86
C TYR A 209 -9.83 9.59 1.51
N VAL A 210 -10.88 10.37 1.26
CA VAL A 210 -11.00 11.75 1.74
C VAL A 210 -11.09 11.80 3.27
N GLU A 211 -11.91 10.95 3.87
CA GLU A 211 -12.04 10.87 5.33
C GLU A 211 -10.80 10.25 6.00
N GLY A 212 -10.18 9.28 5.36
CA GLY A 212 -8.98 8.63 5.87
C GLY A 212 -7.74 9.49 5.72
N TRP A 213 -7.42 9.88 4.50
CA TRP A 213 -6.22 10.63 4.15
C TRP A 213 -6.46 12.14 4.04
N GLY A 214 -7.41 12.53 3.22
CA GLY A 214 -7.71 13.92 2.91
C GLY A 214 -7.94 14.14 1.42
N PRO A 215 -8.32 15.37 1.03
CA PRO A 215 -8.66 15.69 -0.36
C PRO A 215 -7.45 15.86 -1.28
N ASN A 216 -6.22 15.73 -0.76
CA ASN A 216 -4.99 15.92 -1.52
C ASN A 216 -3.89 14.94 -1.12
N GLU A 217 -2.92 14.73 -2.00
CA GLU A 217 -1.80 13.79 -1.78
C GLU A 217 -0.66 14.37 -0.92
N PHE A 218 -0.58 15.70 -0.79
CA PHE A 218 0.59 16.36 -0.20
C PHE A 218 0.52 16.44 1.33
N ALA A 219 -0.66 16.79 1.86
CA ALA A 219 -0.85 17.05 3.28
C ALA A 219 -2.08 16.27 3.81
N PRO A 220 -1.86 15.21 4.59
CA PRO A 220 -2.97 14.45 5.16
C PRO A 220 -3.75 15.26 6.18
N THR A 221 -5.08 15.30 6.02
CA THR A 221 -6.00 16.04 6.91
C THR A 221 -7.09 15.16 7.50
N GLY A 222 -7.21 13.93 7.02
CA GLY A 222 -8.19 12.94 7.47
C GLY A 222 -7.82 12.29 8.80
N THR A 223 -8.43 11.15 9.08
CA THR A 223 -8.23 10.39 10.34
C THR A 223 -6.81 9.86 10.51
N LEU A 224 -6.03 9.78 9.41
CA LEU A 224 -4.63 9.34 9.39
C LEU A 224 -3.62 10.49 9.55
N LYS A 225 -4.06 11.74 9.74
CA LYS A 225 -3.16 12.90 9.86
C LYS A 225 -2.13 12.78 10.99
N ASP A 226 -2.49 12.12 12.07
CA ASP A 226 -1.66 11.93 13.25
C ASP A 226 -0.95 10.55 13.26
N PHE A 227 -0.82 9.90 12.10
CA PHE A 227 -0.08 8.64 11.95
C PHE A 227 1.42 8.88 12.12
N GLU A 228 1.96 8.61 13.31
CA GLU A 228 3.35 8.90 13.67
C GLU A 228 3.99 7.73 14.44
N TYR A 229 4.82 6.95 13.73
CA TYR A 229 5.45 5.73 14.26
C TYR A 229 6.97 5.74 14.21
N ILE A 230 7.62 6.84 13.80
CA ILE A 230 9.10 6.88 13.61
C ILE A 230 9.81 6.44 14.89
N ASP A 231 9.45 7.02 16.05
CA ASP A 231 10.09 6.73 17.33
C ASP A 231 9.82 5.31 17.85
N ARG A 232 8.84 4.63 17.25
CA ARG A 232 8.39 3.28 17.64
C ARG A 232 8.81 2.18 16.66
N LEU A 233 9.48 2.52 15.56
CA LEU A 233 9.93 1.53 14.55
C LEU A 233 10.79 0.41 15.17
N GLY A 234 11.56 0.73 16.20
CA GLY A 234 12.35 -0.25 16.96
C GLY A 234 11.56 -1.35 17.67
N GLU A 235 10.22 -1.17 17.83
CA GLU A 235 9.33 -2.20 18.39
C GLU A 235 9.03 -3.32 17.40
N ILE A 236 9.18 -3.09 16.08
CA ILE A 236 8.92 -4.07 15.03
C ILE A 236 10.00 -5.15 15.06
N LYS A 237 9.63 -6.35 15.48
CA LYS A 237 10.54 -7.51 15.55
C LYS A 237 10.39 -8.44 14.34
N ILE A 238 9.32 -8.26 13.56
CA ILE A 238 9.03 -9.02 12.34
C ILE A 238 10.05 -8.67 11.27
N PRO A 239 10.73 -9.64 10.63
CA PRO A 239 11.64 -9.38 9.53
C PRO A 239 10.94 -8.58 8.43
N SER A 240 11.52 -7.47 7.98
CA SER A 240 10.89 -6.52 7.07
C SER A 240 11.74 -6.23 5.84
N LEU A 241 11.21 -6.54 4.65
CA LEU A 241 11.77 -6.11 3.37
C LEU A 241 11.11 -4.76 3.01
N ILE A 242 11.92 -3.71 2.91
CA ILE A 242 11.45 -2.39 2.50
C ILE A 242 11.79 -2.23 1.02
N CYS A 243 10.79 -1.94 0.19
CA CYS A 243 10.94 -1.71 -1.24
C CYS A 243 10.45 -0.31 -1.59
N SER A 244 11.23 0.44 -2.33
CA SER A 244 10.84 1.75 -2.86
C SER A 244 11.48 2.03 -4.21
N GLY A 245 10.82 2.82 -5.05
CA GLY A 245 11.41 3.32 -6.29
C GLY A 245 12.29 4.55 -6.05
N ILE A 246 13.26 4.77 -6.95
CA ILE A 246 14.08 5.99 -6.90
C ILE A 246 13.25 7.26 -7.15
N SER A 247 12.20 7.14 -7.95
CA SER A 247 11.25 8.22 -8.28
C SER A 247 9.87 7.97 -7.64
N ASP A 248 9.85 7.46 -6.43
CA ASP A 248 8.64 7.08 -5.69
C ASP A 248 7.99 8.28 -4.97
N LEU A 249 6.67 8.29 -4.83
CA LEU A 249 5.95 9.18 -3.90
C LEU A 249 6.51 9.04 -2.48
N CYS A 250 6.70 7.80 -2.03
CA CYS A 250 7.46 7.48 -0.83
C CYS A 250 8.95 7.72 -1.10
N SER A 251 9.42 8.95 -0.83
CA SER A 251 10.80 9.32 -1.15
C SER A 251 11.82 8.34 -0.59
N PRO A 252 13.01 8.21 -1.23
CA PRO A 252 14.09 7.40 -0.66
C PRO A 252 14.45 7.78 0.79
N LEU A 253 14.24 9.03 1.22
CA LEU A 253 14.43 9.42 2.61
C LEU A 253 13.38 8.79 3.54
N VAL A 254 12.13 8.73 3.11
CA VAL A 254 11.04 8.09 3.87
C VAL A 254 11.32 6.58 4.02
N ALA A 255 11.66 5.91 2.92
CA ALA A 255 12.02 4.49 2.94
C ALA A 255 13.27 4.22 3.80
N LYS A 256 14.28 5.09 3.71
CA LYS A 256 15.48 4.99 4.55
C LYS A 256 15.16 5.14 6.04
N THR A 257 14.25 6.03 6.41
CA THR A 257 13.82 6.20 7.81
C THR A 257 13.27 4.89 8.39
N MET A 258 12.47 4.15 7.61
CA MET A 258 12.01 2.82 8.04
C MET A 258 13.17 1.81 8.12
N ALA A 259 14.06 1.81 7.14
CA ALA A 259 15.19 0.88 7.11
C ALA A 259 16.16 1.09 8.28
N ASP A 260 16.38 2.33 8.68
CA ASP A 260 17.23 2.67 9.81
C ASP A 260 16.53 2.37 11.15
N GLY A 261 15.21 2.50 11.21
CA GLY A 261 14.43 2.34 12.45
C GLY A 261 14.01 0.90 12.76
N ILE A 262 13.79 0.04 11.75
CA ILE A 262 13.34 -1.35 11.93
C ILE A 262 14.56 -2.28 12.07
N PRO A 263 14.78 -2.94 13.23
CA PRO A 263 16.03 -3.67 13.50
C PRO A 263 16.36 -4.81 12.54
N ASN A 264 15.33 -5.54 12.08
CA ASN A 264 15.48 -6.71 11.20
C ASN A 264 15.02 -6.38 9.78
N SER A 265 15.47 -5.27 9.22
CA SER A 265 15.09 -4.85 7.89
C SER A 265 16.17 -5.04 6.84
N LYS A 266 15.73 -5.17 5.59
CA LYS A 266 16.54 -5.04 4.37
C LYS A 266 15.84 -4.01 3.49
N TRP A 267 16.56 -3.06 2.94
CA TRP A 267 16.01 -2.08 1.98
C TRP A 267 16.53 -2.33 0.57
N ILE A 268 15.62 -2.32 -0.40
CA ILE A 268 15.92 -2.33 -1.83
C ILE A 268 15.36 -1.05 -2.44
N LEU A 269 16.26 -0.22 -2.96
CA LEU A 269 15.91 0.96 -3.75
C LEU A 269 15.97 0.58 -5.23
N TRP A 270 14.79 0.54 -5.88
CA TRP A 270 14.66 0.12 -7.25
C TRP A 270 14.92 1.27 -8.23
N GLU A 271 15.92 1.11 -9.09
CA GLU A 271 16.12 2.01 -10.22
C GLU A 271 14.98 1.86 -11.23
N ARG A 272 14.59 2.94 -11.88
CA ARG A 272 13.50 2.98 -12.86
C ARG A 272 12.18 2.43 -12.28
N ALA A 273 11.89 2.82 -11.05
CA ALA A 273 10.63 2.49 -10.39
C ALA A 273 10.06 3.73 -9.69
N ARG A 274 8.73 3.78 -9.66
CA ARG A 274 7.90 4.77 -8.97
C ARG A 274 7.18 4.11 -7.79
N HIS A 275 5.98 4.55 -7.49
CA HIS A 275 5.22 4.16 -6.30
C HIS A 275 4.73 2.70 -6.29
N THR A 276 4.73 2.02 -7.41
CA THR A 276 4.38 0.60 -7.56
C THR A 276 5.53 -0.18 -8.16
N CYS A 277 6.63 -0.27 -7.42
CA CYS A 277 7.88 -0.85 -7.92
C CYS A 277 7.74 -2.32 -8.35
N PHE A 278 6.78 -3.09 -7.82
CA PHE A 278 6.49 -4.46 -8.27
C PHE A 278 5.76 -4.53 -9.63
N VAL A 279 5.22 -3.41 -10.12
CA VAL A 279 4.74 -3.28 -11.50
C VAL A 279 5.89 -2.83 -12.41
N ASP A 280 6.61 -1.77 -12.02
CA ASP A 280 7.68 -1.15 -12.82
C ASP A 280 8.88 -2.09 -13.02
N ARG A 281 9.15 -2.95 -12.03
CA ARG A 281 10.31 -3.88 -11.99
C ARG A 281 9.85 -5.30 -11.68
N HIS A 282 8.76 -5.73 -12.30
CA HIS A 282 8.02 -6.94 -12.01
C HIS A 282 8.92 -8.18 -11.84
N ASP A 283 9.72 -8.52 -12.83
CA ASP A 283 10.50 -9.77 -12.83
C ASP A 283 11.54 -9.78 -11.70
N ASP A 284 12.32 -8.72 -11.58
CA ASP A 284 13.33 -8.58 -10.52
C ASP A 284 12.67 -8.53 -9.12
N TYR A 285 11.52 -7.86 -9.03
CA TYR A 285 10.78 -7.77 -7.79
C TYR A 285 10.25 -9.14 -7.33
N CYS A 286 9.66 -9.93 -8.24
CA CYS A 286 9.18 -11.29 -7.94
C CYS A 286 10.32 -12.20 -7.46
N VAL A 287 11.50 -12.12 -8.07
CA VAL A 287 12.68 -12.88 -7.63
C VAL A 287 13.08 -12.53 -6.18
N GLU A 288 13.18 -11.25 -5.85
CA GLU A 288 13.55 -10.82 -4.48
C GLU A 288 12.42 -11.09 -3.48
N LEU A 289 11.15 -10.97 -3.88
CA LEU A 289 9.99 -11.31 -3.06
C LEU A 289 9.99 -12.80 -2.66
N ILE A 290 10.11 -13.69 -3.64
CA ILE A 290 10.16 -15.14 -3.43
C ILE A 290 11.34 -15.51 -2.53
N LYS A 291 12.53 -14.98 -2.84
CA LYS A 291 13.74 -15.21 -2.05
C LYS A 291 13.60 -14.74 -0.60
N TRP A 292 12.90 -13.60 -0.39
CA TRP A 292 12.65 -13.08 0.94
C TRP A 292 11.71 -13.98 1.73
N MET A 293 10.58 -14.36 1.15
CA MET A 293 9.61 -15.22 1.81
C MET A 293 10.20 -16.58 2.15
N ASN A 294 10.87 -17.24 1.20
CA ASN A 294 11.54 -18.54 1.40
C ASN A 294 12.64 -18.54 2.49
N LYS A 295 13.16 -17.37 2.84
CA LYS A 295 14.12 -17.23 3.95
C LYS A 295 13.45 -17.32 5.32
N TYR A 296 12.16 -16.98 5.40
CA TYR A 296 11.43 -16.82 6.66
C TYR A 296 10.22 -17.76 6.80
N ASP A 297 10.02 -18.68 5.88
CA ASP A 297 9.03 -19.77 5.98
C ASP A 297 9.18 -20.69 7.20
#